data_9c3dd767f4f746324499d1ed98efd842
#
_entry.id   9c3dd767f4f746324499d1ed98efd842
#
_cell.length_a   1.000
_cell.length_b   1.000
_cell.length_c   1.000
_cell.angle_alpha   90.00
_cell.angle_beta   90.00
_cell.angle_gamma   90.00
#
_symmetry.space_group_name_H-M   'P 1'
#
loop_
_entity.id
_entity.type
_entity.pdbx_description
1 polymer ?
#
loop_
_entity_poly.entity_id
_entity_poly.type
_entity_poly.pdbx_seq_one_letter_code
_entity_poly.pdbx_strand_id
1 'polypeptide(L)'
;GHKEAKEIPYGFPTIGVAKLWFRYMQHLDCAVYGAENIPADGPAMIAVNHTGYWDFTYGGIPAHVRGGRVVRFMAKKEIFDVKGVGALMSSYNHIPVDRADGQASVDQAIKQLKAGDLVGIFPEATISRSFEIKEFRQGAARIAYEAGVPLIPLTIWGSQRVWTKGRKPIWRPKETQLVITVGKPVEVTEDAQAT
;
A
#
# COMPACT_ATOMS: atom_id res chain seq x y z
N GLY A 1 15.27 13.06 -7.15
CA GLY A 1 14.46 12.41 -6.35
C GLY A 1 14.06 10.96 -6.61
N HIS A 2 13.61 10.54 -7.81
CA HIS A 2 13.03 9.20 -8.02
C HIS A 2 13.98 8.17 -8.64
N LYS A 3 15.27 8.43 -8.73
CA LYS A 3 16.23 7.47 -9.31
C LYS A 3 16.21 6.15 -8.57
N GLU A 4 16.16 6.17 -7.24
CA GLU A 4 16.12 4.94 -6.43
C GLU A 4 14.87 4.10 -6.68
N ALA A 5 13.70 4.71 -6.90
CA ALA A 5 12.48 4.00 -7.22
C ALA A 5 12.53 3.33 -8.61
N LYS A 6 13.33 3.86 -9.53
CA LYS A 6 13.56 3.29 -10.86
C LYS A 6 14.67 2.22 -10.87
N GLU A 7 15.57 2.25 -9.91
CA GLU A 7 16.70 1.31 -9.80
C GLU A 7 16.30 -0.02 -9.14
N ILE A 8 15.17 -0.08 -8.47
CA ILE A 8 14.65 -1.34 -7.94
C ILE A 8 14.15 -2.19 -9.10
N PRO A 9 14.29 -3.53 -9.06
CA PRO A 9 13.85 -4.43 -10.11
C PRO A 9 12.32 -4.47 -10.24
N TYR A 10 11.69 -3.32 -10.29
CA TYR A 10 10.29 -3.07 -10.54
C TYR A 10 10.04 -2.83 -12.04
N GLY A 11 11.01 -3.25 -12.85
CA GLY A 11 10.94 -3.14 -14.29
C GLY A 11 10.06 -4.21 -14.93
N PHE A 12 9.99 -4.15 -16.24
CA PHE A 12 9.12 -4.97 -17.07
C PHE A 12 9.08 -6.48 -16.72
N PRO A 13 10.17 -7.20 -16.45
CA PRO A 13 10.01 -8.63 -16.19
C PRO A 13 9.22 -8.91 -14.92
N THR A 14 9.52 -8.21 -13.82
CA THR A 14 8.90 -8.45 -12.50
C THR A 14 7.42 -8.10 -12.50
N ILE A 15 7.05 -6.98 -13.10
CA ILE A 15 5.64 -6.56 -13.20
C ILE A 15 4.88 -7.42 -14.21
N GLY A 16 5.49 -7.73 -15.34
CA GLY A 16 4.88 -8.62 -16.33
C GLY A 16 4.56 -9.98 -15.73
N VAL A 17 5.50 -10.56 -14.99
CA VAL A 17 5.32 -11.84 -14.29
C VAL A 17 4.26 -11.71 -13.20
N ALA A 18 4.27 -10.64 -12.40
CA ALA A 18 3.27 -10.41 -11.36
C ALA A 18 1.86 -10.26 -11.94
N LYS A 19 1.70 -9.48 -13.03
CA LYS A 19 0.41 -9.34 -13.73
C LYS A 19 -0.08 -10.65 -14.30
N LEU A 20 0.80 -11.44 -14.95
CA LEU A 20 0.47 -12.74 -15.50
C LEU A 20 0.09 -13.72 -14.39
N TRP A 21 0.85 -13.72 -13.28
CA TRP A 21 0.57 -14.51 -12.09
C TRP A 21 -0.80 -14.19 -11.50
N PHE A 22 -1.11 -12.93 -11.25
CA PHE A 22 -2.41 -12.53 -10.70
C PHE A 22 -3.55 -12.89 -11.64
N ARG A 23 -3.40 -12.63 -12.94
CA ARG A 23 -4.43 -12.96 -13.93
C ARG A 23 -4.62 -14.48 -14.07
N TYR A 24 -3.54 -15.24 -14.12
CA TYR A 24 -3.62 -16.70 -14.27
C TYR A 24 -4.14 -17.37 -13.01
N MET A 25 -3.63 -17.00 -11.84
CA MET A 25 -3.93 -17.67 -10.58
C MET A 25 -5.26 -17.26 -9.99
N GLN A 26 -5.67 -16.03 -10.19
CA GLN A 26 -6.83 -15.44 -9.49
C GLN A 26 -7.94 -15.01 -10.44
N HIS A 27 -7.71 -15.02 -11.74
CA HIS A 27 -8.67 -14.51 -12.74
C HIS A 27 -9.24 -13.13 -12.35
N LEU A 28 -8.40 -12.27 -11.80
CA LEU A 28 -8.82 -10.98 -11.30
C LEU A 28 -9.13 -10.02 -12.45
N ASP A 29 -10.35 -9.56 -12.49
CA ASP A 29 -10.71 -8.37 -13.25
C ASP A 29 -10.52 -7.15 -12.34
N CYS A 30 -9.52 -6.32 -12.68
CA CYS A 30 -9.11 -5.20 -11.83
C CYS A 30 -9.52 -3.88 -12.46
N ALA A 31 -10.48 -3.19 -11.84
CA ALA A 31 -10.85 -1.84 -12.19
C ALA A 31 -10.15 -0.83 -11.26
N VAL A 32 -9.53 0.20 -11.84
CA VAL A 32 -8.83 1.26 -11.11
C VAL A 32 -9.47 2.60 -11.44
N TYR A 33 -9.91 3.33 -10.43
CA TYR A 33 -10.51 4.66 -10.56
C TYR A 33 -9.72 5.69 -9.77
N GLY A 34 -9.61 6.91 -10.28
CA GLY A 34 -8.96 8.02 -9.58
C GLY A 34 -7.44 7.93 -9.52
N ALA A 35 -6.78 7.09 -10.35
CA ALA A 35 -5.33 6.97 -10.34
C ALA A 35 -4.62 8.31 -10.60
N GLU A 36 -5.28 9.26 -11.27
CA GLU A 36 -4.83 10.64 -11.49
C GLU A 36 -4.61 11.43 -10.20
N ASN A 37 -5.24 11.04 -9.10
CA ASN A 37 -5.07 11.65 -7.78
C ASN A 37 -3.71 11.32 -7.15
N ILE A 38 -3.02 10.27 -7.62
CA ILE A 38 -1.65 9.99 -7.20
C ILE A 38 -0.71 10.91 -7.99
N PRO A 39 0.18 11.66 -7.33
CA PRO A 39 1.12 12.53 -8.03
C PRO A 39 2.03 11.71 -8.95
N ALA A 40 2.18 12.18 -10.20
CA ALA A 40 3.10 11.58 -11.15
C ALA A 40 4.56 11.71 -10.66
N ASP A 41 4.85 12.83 -10.03
CA ASP A 41 6.12 13.14 -9.36
C ASP A 41 5.85 13.71 -7.97
N GLY A 42 6.85 13.58 -7.08
CA GLY A 42 6.74 14.05 -5.71
C GLY A 42 6.11 13.03 -4.74
N PRO A 43 6.22 13.29 -3.45
CA PRO A 43 5.78 12.39 -2.39
C PRO A 43 4.29 12.47 -2.13
N ALA A 44 3.75 11.38 -1.60
CA ALA A 44 2.45 11.35 -0.97
C ALA A 44 2.36 10.20 0.04
N MET A 45 1.59 10.42 1.10
CA MET A 45 1.17 9.36 2.02
C MET A 45 -0.12 8.74 1.52
N ILE A 46 -0.19 7.41 1.41
CA ILE A 46 -1.36 6.69 0.91
C ILE A 46 -1.95 5.86 2.04
N ALA A 47 -3.19 6.18 2.43
CA ALA A 47 -3.94 5.44 3.43
C ALA A 47 -4.87 4.43 2.76
N VAL A 48 -4.66 3.14 3.03
CA VAL A 48 -5.35 2.04 2.36
C VAL A 48 -6.17 1.25 3.37
N ASN A 49 -7.42 0.90 3.07
CA ASN A 49 -8.20 -0.03 3.88
C ASN A 49 -7.61 -1.44 3.85
N HIS A 50 -7.86 -2.25 4.88
CA HIS A 50 -7.21 -3.56 5.01
C HIS A 50 -8.20 -4.70 5.21
N THR A 51 -8.57 -5.37 4.11
CA THR A 51 -9.53 -6.48 4.08
C THR A 51 -8.92 -7.82 3.64
N GLY A 52 -7.73 -7.82 3.06
CA GLY A 52 -7.05 -9.02 2.58
C GLY A 52 -5.53 -8.99 2.71
N TYR A 53 -4.91 -10.15 2.71
CA TYR A 53 -3.44 -10.26 2.82
C TYR A 53 -2.69 -9.70 1.62
N TRP A 54 -3.34 -9.60 0.45
CA TRP A 54 -2.74 -9.08 -0.78
C TRP A 54 -2.94 -7.58 -1.00
N ASP A 55 -3.56 -6.87 -0.03
CA ASP A 55 -3.87 -5.44 -0.19
C ASP A 55 -2.63 -4.59 -0.46
N PHE A 56 -1.47 -4.96 0.07
CA PHE A 56 -0.23 -4.22 -0.19
C PHE A 56 0.20 -4.28 -1.68
N THR A 57 -0.08 -5.40 -2.36
CA THR A 57 0.21 -5.52 -3.80
C THR A 57 -0.83 -4.76 -4.62
N TYR A 58 -2.10 -4.86 -4.26
CA TYR A 58 -3.19 -4.18 -4.95
C TYR A 58 -3.13 -2.66 -4.77
N GLY A 59 -2.79 -2.19 -3.57
CA GLY A 59 -2.61 -0.77 -3.27
C GLY A 59 -1.47 -0.10 -4.06
N GLY A 60 -0.53 -0.88 -4.57
CA GLY A 60 0.53 -0.39 -5.45
C GLY A 60 0.11 -0.20 -6.92
N ILE A 61 -0.99 -0.85 -7.37
CA ILE A 61 -1.42 -0.84 -8.77
C ILE A 61 -1.69 0.56 -9.30
N PRO A 62 -2.45 1.45 -8.60
CA PRO A 62 -2.73 2.79 -9.12
C PRO A 62 -1.48 3.63 -9.35
N ALA A 63 -0.50 3.56 -8.44
CA ALA A 63 0.76 4.28 -8.58
C ALA A 63 1.57 3.78 -9.77
N HIS A 64 1.54 2.47 -10.00
CA HIS A 64 2.19 1.88 -11.18
C HIS A 64 1.50 2.29 -12.48
N VAL A 65 0.17 2.23 -12.53
CA VAL A 65 -0.61 2.65 -13.71
C VAL A 65 -0.39 4.14 -14.00
N ARG A 66 -0.32 4.98 -12.96
CA ARG A 66 -0.16 6.43 -13.10
C ARG A 66 1.19 6.86 -13.66
N GLY A 67 2.29 6.15 -13.33
CA GLY A 67 3.61 6.59 -13.76
C GLY A 67 4.73 5.58 -13.46
N GLY A 68 4.43 4.29 -13.31
CA GLY A 68 5.44 3.27 -13.00
C GLY A 68 6.06 3.42 -11.61
N ARG A 69 5.36 4.10 -10.68
CA ARG A 69 5.85 4.37 -9.34
C ARG A 69 5.59 3.23 -8.38
N VAL A 70 6.45 3.10 -7.39
CA VAL A 70 6.36 2.10 -6.32
C VAL A 70 5.83 2.77 -5.05
N VAL A 71 4.88 2.12 -4.38
CA VAL A 71 4.45 2.50 -3.03
C VAL A 71 5.24 1.68 -2.01
N ARG A 72 5.91 2.37 -1.08
CA ARG A 72 6.67 1.76 0.03
C ARG A 72 5.71 1.50 1.18
N PHE A 73 5.23 0.29 1.32
CA PHE A 73 4.28 -0.02 2.39
C PHE A 73 4.96 -0.19 3.74
N MET A 74 4.35 0.40 4.76
CA MET A 74 4.65 0.11 6.16
C MET A 74 4.01 -1.22 6.51
N ALA A 75 4.82 -2.21 6.87
CA ALA A 75 4.36 -3.56 7.13
C ALA A 75 5.00 -4.12 8.41
N LYS A 76 4.29 -5.03 9.07
CA LYS A 76 4.72 -5.66 10.31
C LYS A 76 6.11 -6.29 10.15
N LYS A 77 7.04 -6.00 11.08
CA LYS A 77 8.45 -6.45 11.03
C LYS A 77 8.59 -7.96 10.81
N GLU A 78 7.73 -8.75 11.45
CA GLU A 78 7.80 -10.22 11.36
C GLU A 78 7.52 -10.75 9.93
N ILE A 79 6.94 -9.95 9.04
CA ILE A 79 6.79 -10.32 7.64
C ILE A 79 8.15 -10.34 6.92
N PHE A 80 9.08 -9.49 7.35
CA PHE A 80 10.43 -9.43 6.80
C PHE A 80 11.31 -10.61 7.24
N ASP A 81 10.93 -11.30 8.31
CA ASP A 81 11.63 -12.49 8.79
C ASP A 81 11.20 -13.76 8.03
N VAL A 82 10.10 -13.70 7.26
CA VAL A 82 9.62 -14.84 6.47
C VAL A 82 10.51 -15.04 5.25
N LYS A 83 11.15 -16.21 5.14
CA LYS A 83 12.06 -16.55 4.02
C LYS A 83 11.39 -16.33 2.66
N GLY A 84 12.05 -15.62 1.79
CA GLY A 84 11.56 -15.25 0.46
C GLY A 84 10.65 -14.02 0.47
N VAL A 85 9.65 -13.97 1.35
CA VAL A 85 8.77 -12.80 1.49
C VAL A 85 9.56 -11.60 2.01
N GLY A 86 10.38 -11.78 3.04
CA GLY A 86 11.23 -10.72 3.59
C GLY A 86 12.21 -10.15 2.57
N ALA A 87 12.83 -11.02 1.75
CA ALA A 87 13.70 -10.56 0.66
C ALA A 87 12.93 -9.73 -0.37
N LEU A 88 11.70 -10.13 -0.72
CA LEU A 88 10.82 -9.37 -1.62
C LEU A 88 10.45 -8.03 -1.00
N MET A 89 10.01 -8.00 0.27
CA MET A 89 9.65 -6.76 0.98
C MET A 89 10.83 -5.78 1.04
N SER A 90 12.02 -6.29 1.33
CA SER A 90 13.24 -5.48 1.40
C SER A 90 13.67 -4.96 0.02
N SER A 91 13.53 -5.76 -1.04
CA SER A 91 13.87 -5.36 -2.41
C SER A 91 13.04 -4.19 -2.93
N TYR A 92 11.83 -4.02 -2.43
CA TYR A 92 10.97 -2.87 -2.71
C TYR A 92 11.10 -1.74 -1.70
N ASN A 93 12.06 -1.81 -0.78
CA ASN A 93 12.26 -0.83 0.30
C ASN A 93 10.99 -0.57 1.11
N HIS A 94 10.17 -1.61 1.33
CA HIS A 94 9.07 -1.52 2.27
C HIS A 94 9.59 -1.27 3.69
N ILE A 95 8.80 -0.61 4.53
CA ILE A 95 9.19 -0.12 5.84
C ILE A 95 8.75 -1.13 6.92
N PRO A 96 9.69 -1.77 7.63
CA PRO A 96 9.33 -2.64 8.74
C PRO A 96 8.81 -1.83 9.93
N VAL A 97 7.65 -2.23 10.46
CA VAL A 97 7.04 -1.62 11.64
C VAL A 97 7.25 -2.53 12.84
N ASP A 98 8.10 -2.09 13.74
CA ASP A 98 8.25 -2.69 15.06
C ASP A 98 7.24 -2.05 16.02
N ARG A 99 6.38 -2.87 16.62
CA ARG A 99 5.37 -2.36 17.56
C ARG A 99 5.97 -1.93 18.90
N ALA A 100 7.18 -2.38 19.21
CA ALA A 100 7.91 -1.96 20.42
C ALA A 100 8.63 -0.63 20.21
N ASP A 101 9.02 -0.32 18.96
CA ASP A 101 9.69 0.94 18.58
C ASP A 101 9.00 1.50 17.32
N GLY A 102 7.79 2.01 17.51
CA GLY A 102 7.01 2.61 16.43
C GLY A 102 7.62 3.88 15.87
N GLN A 103 8.41 4.62 16.67
CA GLN A 103 8.98 5.89 16.26
C GLN A 103 10.03 5.71 15.14
N ALA A 104 10.89 4.71 15.23
CA ALA A 104 11.87 4.42 14.17
C ALA A 104 11.21 4.19 12.80
N SER A 105 10.05 3.52 12.79
CA SER A 105 9.26 3.28 11.58
C SER A 105 8.64 4.57 11.03
N VAL A 106 8.20 5.47 11.90
CA VAL A 106 7.69 6.81 11.53
C VAL A 106 8.80 7.63 10.91
N ASP A 107 9.97 7.69 11.55
CA ASP A 107 11.13 8.45 11.06
C ASP A 107 11.58 7.95 9.68
N GLN A 108 11.58 6.64 9.49
CA GLN A 108 11.91 6.05 8.19
C GLN A 108 10.86 6.41 7.13
N ALA A 109 9.59 6.40 7.45
CA ALA A 109 8.52 6.80 6.53
C ALA A 109 8.66 8.27 6.12
N ILE A 110 8.89 9.17 7.08
CA ILE A 110 9.13 10.59 6.84
C ILE A 110 10.36 10.80 5.96
N LYS A 111 11.45 10.08 6.22
CA LYS A 111 12.66 10.13 5.40
C LYS A 111 12.39 9.75 3.94
N GLN A 112 11.63 8.68 3.70
CA GLN A 112 11.29 8.25 2.33
C GLN A 112 10.36 9.25 1.65
N LEU A 113 9.36 9.79 2.36
CA LEU A 113 8.50 10.85 1.82
C LEU A 113 9.32 12.08 1.44
N LYS A 114 10.24 12.54 2.30
CA LYS A 114 11.12 13.67 1.99
C LYS A 114 12.10 13.40 0.83
N ALA A 115 12.40 12.13 0.57
CA ALA A 115 13.17 11.72 -0.61
C ALA A 115 12.32 11.71 -1.91
N GLY A 116 11.01 11.93 -1.81
CA GLY A 116 10.10 11.99 -2.94
C GLY A 116 9.33 10.69 -3.22
N ASP A 117 9.43 9.70 -2.33
CA ASP A 117 8.74 8.41 -2.49
C ASP A 117 7.25 8.50 -2.13
N LEU A 118 6.49 7.50 -2.58
CA LEU A 118 5.14 7.21 -2.11
C LEU A 118 5.23 6.23 -0.94
N VAL A 119 4.61 6.56 0.19
CA VAL A 119 4.54 5.66 1.35
C VAL A 119 3.10 5.24 1.59
N GLY A 120 2.87 3.95 1.76
CA GLY A 120 1.56 3.37 2.02
C GLY A 120 1.44 2.84 3.45
N ILE A 121 0.28 3.03 4.06
CA ILE A 121 -0.04 2.49 5.37
C ILE A 121 -1.47 1.96 5.39
N PHE A 122 -1.70 0.95 6.24
CA PHE A 122 -3.02 0.47 6.60
C PHE A 122 -3.42 1.06 7.96
N PRO A 123 -4.21 2.16 8.00
CA PRO A 123 -4.49 2.86 9.26
C PRO A 123 -5.31 2.03 10.25
N GLU A 124 -5.99 0.99 9.78
CA GLU A 124 -6.70 0.00 10.61
C GLU A 124 -5.74 -0.89 11.44
N ALA A 125 -4.44 -0.93 11.10
CA ALA A 125 -3.39 -1.74 11.74
C ALA A 125 -3.67 -3.26 11.81
N THR A 126 -4.77 -3.72 11.25
CA THR A 126 -5.13 -5.15 11.18
C THR A 126 -6.16 -5.38 10.07
N ILE A 127 -6.19 -6.58 9.50
CA ILE A 127 -7.19 -6.98 8.51
C ILE A 127 -8.57 -7.00 9.16
N SER A 128 -9.54 -6.30 8.55
CA SER A 128 -10.94 -6.32 8.96
C SER A 128 -11.59 -7.67 8.64
N ARG A 129 -12.24 -8.28 9.64
CA ARG A 129 -12.98 -9.54 9.45
C ARG A 129 -14.45 -9.32 9.11
N SER A 130 -15.00 -8.17 9.47
CA SER A 130 -16.39 -7.77 9.16
C SER A 130 -16.52 -7.19 7.75
N PHE A 131 -15.40 -6.96 7.06
CA PHE A 131 -15.30 -6.23 5.79
C PHE A 131 -15.72 -4.76 5.87
N GLU A 132 -15.99 -4.28 7.06
CA GLU A 132 -16.21 -2.87 7.36
C GLU A 132 -14.87 -2.18 7.60
N ILE A 133 -14.80 -0.89 7.30
CA ILE A 133 -13.66 -0.04 7.63
C ILE A 133 -13.64 0.10 9.16
N LYS A 134 -12.51 -0.23 9.75
CA LYS A 134 -12.29 -0.05 11.19
C LYS A 134 -11.87 1.39 11.48
N GLU A 135 -11.94 1.73 12.77
CA GLU A 135 -11.40 3.00 13.25
C GLU A 135 -9.94 3.19 12.81
N PHE A 136 -9.66 4.35 12.24
CA PHE A 136 -8.34 4.70 11.74
C PHE A 136 -7.47 5.21 12.88
N ARG A 137 -6.23 4.73 12.90
CA ARG A 137 -5.21 5.29 13.77
C ARG A 137 -4.62 6.53 13.12
N GLN A 138 -4.28 7.52 13.93
CA GLN A 138 -3.77 8.82 13.50
C GLN A 138 -2.38 8.77 12.81
N GLY A 139 -1.71 7.63 12.81
CA GLY A 139 -0.35 7.51 12.28
C GLY A 139 -0.18 7.97 10.84
N ALA A 140 -1.17 7.74 9.98
CA ALA A 140 -1.12 8.19 8.58
C ALA A 140 -1.11 9.72 8.47
N ALA A 141 -2.04 10.38 9.18
CA ALA A 141 -2.16 11.84 9.18
C ALA A 141 -0.93 12.49 9.82
N ARG A 142 -0.48 11.97 10.96
CA ARG A 142 0.74 12.45 11.63
C ARG A 142 1.97 12.41 10.72
N ILE A 143 2.23 11.26 10.06
CA ILE A 143 3.38 11.10 9.16
C ILE A 143 3.27 12.07 7.98
N ALA A 144 2.08 12.20 7.37
CA ALA A 144 1.85 13.11 6.26
C ALA A 144 2.10 14.58 6.67
N TYR A 145 1.60 14.99 7.84
CA TYR A 145 1.81 16.32 8.39
C TYR A 145 3.29 16.63 8.65
N GLU A 146 3.99 15.75 9.38
CA GLU A 146 5.41 15.91 9.71
C GLU A 146 6.32 15.90 8.47
N ALA A 147 5.92 15.18 7.42
CA ALA A 147 6.62 15.16 6.15
C ALA A 147 6.25 16.33 5.22
N GLY A 148 5.15 17.05 5.49
CA GLY A 148 4.63 18.13 4.64
C GLY A 148 4.12 17.63 3.29
N VAL A 149 3.41 16.49 3.26
CA VAL A 149 2.94 15.85 2.03
C VAL A 149 1.43 15.60 2.09
N PRO A 150 0.75 15.52 0.92
CA PRO A 150 -0.67 15.18 0.89
C PRO A 150 -0.93 13.76 1.39
N LEU A 151 -2.08 13.57 2.04
CA LEU A 151 -2.64 12.28 2.39
C LEU A 151 -3.67 11.86 1.34
N ILE A 152 -3.50 10.68 0.75
CA ILE A 152 -4.37 10.17 -0.32
C ILE A 152 -5.10 8.93 0.19
N PRO A 153 -6.43 8.96 0.33
CA PRO A 153 -7.20 7.78 0.67
C PRO A 153 -7.31 6.84 -0.54
N LEU A 154 -7.14 5.54 -0.29
CA LEU A 154 -7.27 4.50 -1.30
C LEU A 154 -8.10 3.36 -0.74
N THR A 155 -9.12 2.93 -1.50
CA THR A 155 -9.94 1.79 -1.11
C THR A 155 -9.77 0.62 -2.06
N ILE A 156 -9.72 -0.58 -1.49
CA ILE A 156 -9.64 -1.85 -2.20
C ILE A 156 -10.87 -2.67 -1.83
N TRP A 157 -11.63 -3.09 -2.82
CA TRP A 157 -12.75 -4.01 -2.67
C TRP A 157 -12.53 -5.26 -3.52
N GLY A 158 -12.86 -6.42 -2.98
CA GLY A 158 -12.70 -7.71 -3.67
C GLY A 158 -11.54 -8.56 -3.16
N SER A 159 -10.51 -7.97 -2.54
CA SER A 159 -9.33 -8.70 -2.04
C SER A 159 -9.68 -9.71 -0.94
N GLN A 160 -10.70 -9.42 -0.12
CA GLN A 160 -11.24 -10.32 0.90
C GLN A 160 -11.78 -11.64 0.33
N ARG A 161 -12.17 -11.65 -0.94
CA ARG A 161 -12.63 -12.85 -1.64
C ARG A 161 -11.47 -13.75 -2.09
N VAL A 162 -10.28 -13.20 -2.15
CA VAL A 162 -9.06 -13.94 -2.51
C VAL A 162 -8.43 -14.56 -1.29
N TRP A 163 -8.08 -13.76 -0.30
CA TRP A 163 -7.52 -14.25 0.95
C TRP A 163 -7.65 -13.23 2.07
N THR A 164 -8.38 -13.58 3.12
CA THR A 164 -8.56 -12.74 4.29
C THR A 164 -8.30 -13.49 5.59
N LYS A 165 -8.22 -12.75 6.70
CA LYS A 165 -7.91 -13.28 8.03
C LYS A 165 -8.96 -14.31 8.49
N GLY A 166 -8.48 -15.50 8.88
CA GLY A 166 -9.34 -16.60 9.36
C GLY A 166 -9.93 -17.47 8.25
N ARG A 167 -9.57 -17.21 6.98
CA ARG A 167 -9.98 -18.05 5.84
C ARG A 167 -8.76 -18.56 5.07
N LYS A 168 -8.93 -19.72 4.42
CA LYS A 168 -7.91 -20.25 3.49
C LYS A 168 -7.91 -19.42 2.21
N PRO A 169 -6.74 -19.26 1.54
CA PRO A 169 -6.67 -18.57 0.26
C PRO A 169 -7.49 -19.32 -0.81
N ILE A 170 -8.16 -18.56 -1.65
CA ILE A 170 -8.85 -19.06 -2.84
C ILE A 170 -7.96 -18.73 -4.03
N TRP A 171 -7.23 -19.72 -4.53
CA TRP A 171 -6.23 -19.53 -5.59
C TRP A 171 -6.82 -19.20 -6.96
N ARG A 172 -8.07 -19.58 -7.21
CA ARG A 172 -8.80 -19.29 -8.46
C ARG A 172 -10.21 -18.82 -8.13
N PRO A 173 -10.38 -17.60 -7.60
CA PRO A 173 -11.70 -17.06 -7.35
C PRO A 173 -12.39 -16.80 -8.70
N LYS A 174 -13.39 -17.59 -9.03
CA LYS A 174 -14.21 -17.37 -10.22
C LYS A 174 -14.88 -16.00 -10.11
N GLU A 175 -14.79 -15.21 -11.18
CA GLU A 175 -15.48 -13.93 -11.32
C GLU A 175 -15.20 -12.92 -10.18
N THR A 176 -13.98 -12.96 -9.61
CA THR A 176 -13.62 -11.97 -8.61
C THR A 176 -13.25 -10.66 -9.30
N GLN A 177 -14.10 -9.67 -9.13
CA GLN A 177 -13.80 -8.30 -9.48
C GLN A 177 -13.04 -7.64 -8.34
N LEU A 178 -11.91 -7.05 -8.66
CA LEU A 178 -11.14 -6.19 -7.78
C LEU A 178 -11.38 -4.74 -8.19
N VAL A 179 -11.88 -3.94 -7.28
CA VAL A 179 -12.11 -2.51 -7.50
C VAL A 179 -11.17 -1.72 -6.59
N ILE A 180 -10.38 -0.84 -7.19
CA ILE A 180 -9.47 0.04 -6.49
C ILE A 180 -9.86 1.48 -6.80
N THR A 181 -10.16 2.26 -5.76
CA THR A 181 -10.53 3.66 -5.90
C THR A 181 -9.57 4.54 -5.13
N VAL A 182 -8.99 5.51 -5.81
CA VAL A 182 -8.13 6.53 -5.23
C VAL A 182 -8.92 7.81 -5.05
N GLY A 183 -9.08 8.24 -3.80
CA GLY A 183 -9.74 9.50 -3.47
C GLY A 183 -8.89 10.72 -3.77
N LYS A 184 -9.49 11.90 -3.68
CA LYS A 184 -8.76 13.16 -3.80
C LYS A 184 -7.78 13.31 -2.62
N PRO A 185 -6.64 13.98 -2.83
CA PRO A 185 -5.75 14.33 -1.74
C PRO A 185 -6.47 15.12 -0.66
N VAL A 186 -6.19 14.78 0.59
CA VAL A 186 -6.71 15.47 1.78
C VAL A 186 -5.57 16.30 2.38
N GLU A 187 -5.85 17.58 2.67
CA GLU A 187 -4.93 18.40 3.42
C GLU A 187 -4.90 17.94 4.88
N VAL A 188 -3.71 17.81 5.41
CA VAL A 188 -3.52 17.37 6.80
C VAL A 188 -3.18 18.57 7.66
N THR A 189 -3.95 18.77 8.72
CA THR A 189 -3.75 19.85 9.69
C THR A 189 -2.96 19.37 10.91
N GLU A 190 -2.53 20.30 11.75
CA GLU A 190 -1.83 20.00 13.00
C GLU A 190 -2.68 19.14 13.95
N ASP A 191 -3.98 19.31 13.93
CA ASP A 191 -4.93 18.43 14.62
C ASP A 191 -5.24 17.20 13.77
N ALA A 192 -4.33 16.24 13.81
CA ALA A 192 -4.46 14.97 13.09
C ALA A 192 -5.67 14.11 13.54
N GLN A 193 -6.39 14.51 14.58
CA GLN A 193 -7.63 13.85 15.04
C GLN A 193 -8.83 14.33 14.23
N ALA A 194 -8.76 15.54 13.69
CA ALA A 194 -9.84 16.13 12.89
C ALA A 194 -9.72 15.80 11.39
N THR A 195 -8.63 15.15 10.98
CA THR A 195 -8.35 14.72 9.60
C THR A 195 -8.60 13.24 9.43
#